data_ac2b2bc9cb45780af6e147091b94ec19
#
_entry.id   ac2b2bc9cb45780af6e147091b94ec19
#
_cell.length_a   1.000
_cell.length_b   1.000
_cell.length_c   1.000
_cell.angle_alpha   90.00
_cell.angle_beta   90.00
_cell.angle_gamma   90.00
#
_symmetry.space_group_name_H-M   'P 1'
#
loop_
_entity.id
_entity.type
_entity.pdbx_description
1 polymer ?
#
loop_
_entity_poly.entity_id
_entity_poly.type
_entity_poly.pdbx_seq_one_letter_code
_entity_poly.pdbx_strand_id
1 'polypeptide(L)'
;MPPASTEAQPLPGDPLQQTLVEGAAIGLLGIEPHTRRRNRMNGTVRGVHPAGFAVELSQSFGNCPKYIQAREPVYVDRTASATGPVVHESAQLNDDARRIIRQADTLFIATAYAGDSAQAGRAGGVDVSHRGGKRGFVRVDADGMLTVPDFVGNYFFNTLGNLVVNPRAGLLFIDFDNGDLLYLAVTADIIWDGPEVDSFAGAQRLMRFKVESMRLVESSLPLRWGEAELSPVLEATGAWAS
;
A
#
# COMPACT_ATOMS: atom_id res chain seq x y z
N MET A 1 -22.42 4.64 -17.01
CA MET A 1 -22.67 4.55 -15.57
C MET A 1 -22.47 5.93 -14.97
N PRO A 2 -23.26 6.40 -13.99
CA PRO A 2 -22.93 7.62 -13.28
C PRO A 2 -21.57 7.43 -12.57
N PRO A 3 -20.79 8.50 -12.37
CA PRO A 3 -19.53 8.41 -11.65
C PRO A 3 -19.79 7.95 -10.21
N ALA A 4 -18.91 7.10 -9.68
CA ALA A 4 -18.94 6.79 -8.26
C ALA A 4 -18.45 8.03 -7.49
N SER A 5 -19.24 8.50 -6.54
CA SER A 5 -18.83 9.60 -5.64
C SER A 5 -18.42 9.04 -4.29
N THR A 6 -17.45 9.69 -3.67
CA THR A 6 -17.06 9.44 -2.28
C THR A 6 -17.13 10.73 -1.49
N GLU A 7 -17.67 10.67 -0.30
CA GLU A 7 -17.67 11.78 0.67
C GLU A 7 -16.41 11.77 1.55
N ALA A 8 -15.33 11.17 1.04
CA ALA A 8 -14.05 11.10 1.72
C ALA A 8 -13.09 12.16 1.18
N GLN A 9 -12.32 12.72 2.08
CA GLN A 9 -11.20 13.62 1.76
C GLN A 9 -9.87 12.98 2.20
N PRO A 10 -8.76 13.30 1.51
CA PRO A 10 -7.44 12.94 2.01
C PRO A 10 -7.24 13.51 3.43
N LEU A 11 -6.71 12.68 4.33
CA LEU A 11 -6.37 13.14 5.68
C LEU A 11 -5.28 14.23 5.63
N PRO A 12 -5.22 15.12 6.63
CA PRO A 12 -4.13 16.08 6.74
C PRO A 12 -2.77 15.37 6.73
N GLY A 13 -1.86 15.84 5.87
CA GLY A 13 -0.54 15.22 5.68
C GLY A 13 -0.49 14.10 4.64
N ASP A 14 -1.64 13.63 4.13
CA ASP A 14 -1.68 12.63 3.05
C ASP A 14 -1.12 13.23 1.74
N PRO A 15 -0.18 12.55 1.05
CA PRO A 15 0.33 12.98 -0.25
C PRO A 15 -0.76 13.19 -1.31
N LEU A 16 -1.90 12.50 -1.19
CA LEU A 16 -3.03 12.63 -2.10
C LEU A 16 -3.61 14.05 -2.11
N GLN A 17 -3.46 14.83 -1.04
CA GLN A 17 -3.93 16.23 -0.98
C GLN A 17 -3.35 17.09 -2.11
N GLN A 18 -2.13 16.77 -2.56
CA GLN A 18 -1.42 17.53 -3.60
C GLN A 18 -1.67 16.99 -5.01
N THR A 19 -2.11 15.75 -5.14
CA THR A 19 -2.21 15.03 -6.42
C THR A 19 -3.65 14.73 -6.83
N LEU A 20 -4.63 14.93 -5.94
CA LEU A 20 -6.03 14.73 -6.23
C LEU A 20 -6.56 15.90 -7.06
N VAL A 21 -6.42 15.80 -8.37
CA VAL A 21 -6.88 16.81 -9.33
C VAL A 21 -7.74 16.17 -10.41
N GLU A 22 -8.63 16.96 -11.02
CA GLU A 22 -9.47 16.47 -12.12
C GLU A 22 -8.61 15.96 -13.28
N GLY A 23 -9.01 14.82 -13.85
CA GLY A 23 -8.26 14.14 -14.91
C GLY A 23 -7.14 13.21 -14.42
N ALA A 24 -6.78 13.24 -13.13
CA ALA A 24 -5.78 12.34 -12.59
C ALA A 24 -6.28 10.88 -12.59
N ALA A 25 -5.41 9.95 -12.96
CA ALA A 25 -5.67 8.54 -12.78
C ALA A 25 -5.61 8.19 -11.28
N ILE A 26 -6.57 7.40 -10.80
CA ILE A 26 -6.67 7.01 -9.40
C ILE A 26 -6.97 5.51 -9.25
N GLY A 27 -6.25 4.85 -8.34
CA GLY A 27 -6.54 3.51 -7.86
C GLY A 27 -7.09 3.56 -6.43
N LEU A 28 -8.19 2.88 -6.20
CA LEU A 28 -8.84 2.79 -4.89
C LEU A 28 -8.86 1.33 -4.42
N LEU A 29 -8.49 1.12 -3.18
CA LEU A 29 -8.57 -0.18 -2.51
C LEU A 29 -9.44 -0.03 -1.26
N GLY A 30 -10.67 -0.52 -1.33
CA GLY A 30 -11.50 -0.74 -0.16
C GLY A 30 -11.10 -2.05 0.51
N ILE A 31 -10.80 -2.01 1.81
CA ILE A 31 -10.43 -3.18 2.59
C ILE A 31 -11.15 -3.20 3.93
N GLU A 32 -11.73 -4.35 4.27
CA GLU A 32 -12.33 -4.64 5.56
C GLU A 32 -11.47 -5.73 6.26
N PRO A 33 -10.50 -5.36 7.10
CA PRO A 33 -9.58 -6.33 7.69
C PRO A 33 -10.29 -7.44 8.46
N HIS A 34 -11.28 -7.12 9.28
CA HIS A 34 -12.01 -8.09 10.12
C HIS A 34 -12.72 -9.18 9.31
N THR A 35 -13.15 -8.89 8.08
CA THR A 35 -13.77 -9.89 7.19
C THR A 35 -12.81 -10.42 6.13
N ARG A 36 -11.59 -9.91 6.06
CA ARG A 36 -10.61 -10.16 4.99
C ARG A 36 -11.13 -9.86 3.59
N ARG A 37 -12.11 -8.98 3.45
CA ARG A 37 -12.66 -8.56 2.17
C ARG A 37 -11.91 -7.37 1.62
N ARG A 38 -11.72 -7.34 0.32
CA ARG A 38 -11.18 -6.18 -0.39
C ARG A 38 -11.69 -6.11 -1.81
N ASN A 39 -11.92 -4.88 -2.26
CA ASN A 39 -12.30 -4.56 -3.63
C ASN A 39 -11.36 -3.49 -4.17
N ARG A 40 -11.08 -3.55 -5.46
CA ARG A 40 -10.35 -2.50 -6.18
C ARG A 40 -11.25 -1.80 -7.16
N MET A 41 -10.97 -0.53 -7.32
CA MET A 41 -11.54 0.31 -8.36
C MET A 41 -10.43 1.19 -8.93
N ASN A 42 -10.29 1.21 -10.24
CA ASN A 42 -9.37 2.08 -10.95
C ASN A 42 -10.18 2.99 -11.86
N GLY A 43 -9.76 4.23 -12.01
CA GLY A 43 -10.49 5.19 -12.81
C GLY A 43 -9.77 6.53 -12.95
N THR A 44 -10.56 7.53 -13.32
CA THR A 44 -10.11 8.91 -13.51
C THR A 44 -10.94 9.83 -12.62
N VAL A 45 -10.29 10.75 -11.93
CA VAL A 45 -10.95 11.79 -11.12
C VAL A 45 -11.74 12.71 -12.07
N ARG A 46 -13.04 12.89 -11.81
CA ARG A 46 -13.97 13.73 -12.63
C ARG A 46 -14.52 14.93 -11.89
N GLY A 47 -14.19 15.09 -10.65
CA GLY A 47 -14.58 16.26 -9.88
C GLY A 47 -13.94 16.18 -8.51
N VAL A 48 -13.47 17.31 -8.02
CA VAL A 48 -12.96 17.49 -6.67
C VAL A 48 -13.74 18.63 -6.04
N HIS A 49 -14.31 18.42 -4.88
CA HIS A 49 -15.11 19.39 -4.16
C HIS A 49 -14.85 19.29 -2.64
N PRO A 50 -15.27 20.29 -1.85
CA PRO A 50 -14.96 20.32 -0.42
C PRO A 50 -15.44 19.12 0.39
N ALA A 51 -16.44 18.37 -0.08
CA ALA A 51 -16.97 17.20 0.62
C ALA A 51 -16.37 15.87 0.13
N GLY A 52 -15.57 15.87 -0.96
CA GLY A 52 -15.02 14.64 -1.52
C GLY A 52 -14.65 14.74 -2.99
N PHE A 53 -14.67 13.63 -3.69
CA PHE A 53 -14.35 13.58 -5.11
C PHE A 53 -15.17 12.51 -5.85
N ALA A 54 -15.30 12.69 -7.15
CA ALA A 54 -15.96 11.74 -8.05
C ALA A 54 -14.93 11.04 -8.94
N VAL A 55 -15.15 9.75 -9.19
CA VAL A 55 -14.29 8.92 -10.05
C VAL A 55 -15.11 8.28 -11.14
N GLU A 56 -14.70 8.47 -12.39
CA GLU A 56 -15.18 7.68 -13.51
C GLU A 56 -14.43 6.34 -13.51
N LEU A 57 -15.17 5.27 -13.21
CA LEU A 57 -14.59 3.94 -13.08
C LEU A 57 -14.27 3.34 -14.44
N SER A 58 -13.05 2.87 -14.63
CA SER A 58 -12.61 2.07 -15.78
C SER A 58 -12.56 0.58 -15.44
N GLN A 59 -12.23 0.23 -14.20
CA GLN A 59 -12.09 -1.14 -13.72
C GLN A 59 -12.65 -1.25 -12.31
N SER A 60 -13.34 -2.36 -12.02
CA SER A 60 -13.77 -2.72 -10.68
C SER A 60 -13.74 -4.23 -10.54
N PHE A 61 -13.05 -4.73 -9.51
CA PHE A 61 -12.93 -6.18 -9.29
C PHE A 61 -12.60 -6.52 -7.83
N GLY A 62 -13.12 -7.67 -7.40
CA GLY A 62 -12.76 -8.26 -6.12
C GLY A 62 -11.40 -8.94 -6.15
N ASN A 63 -10.77 -9.05 -5.00
CA ASN A 63 -9.51 -9.76 -4.83
C ASN A 63 -9.61 -10.87 -3.79
N CYS A 64 -8.74 -11.88 -3.96
CA CYS A 64 -8.61 -12.98 -3.01
C CYS A 64 -8.29 -12.45 -1.59
N PRO A 65 -8.86 -13.05 -0.52
CA PRO A 65 -8.60 -12.66 0.86
C PRO A 65 -7.22 -13.09 1.38
N LYS A 66 -6.44 -13.82 0.59
CA LYS A 66 -5.12 -14.30 0.98
C LYS A 66 -4.24 -13.18 1.54
N TYR A 67 -3.49 -13.52 2.58
CA TYR A 67 -2.49 -12.66 3.23
C TYR A 67 -3.05 -11.40 3.93
N ILE A 68 -4.37 -11.27 4.11
CA ILE A 68 -4.97 -10.22 4.95
C ILE A 68 -5.02 -10.74 6.38
N GLN A 69 -4.39 -10.03 7.32
CA GLN A 69 -4.51 -10.28 8.74
C GLN A 69 -5.83 -9.69 9.23
N ALA A 70 -6.66 -10.49 9.92
CA ALA A 70 -7.92 -9.97 10.44
C ALA A 70 -7.68 -9.12 11.69
N ARG A 71 -8.33 -7.96 11.76
CA ARG A 71 -8.29 -7.02 12.87
C ARG A 71 -9.61 -6.31 13.01
N GLU A 72 -10.06 -6.15 14.24
CA GLU A 72 -11.24 -5.34 14.55
C GLU A 72 -10.83 -3.87 14.71
N PRO A 73 -11.42 -2.97 13.92
CA PRO A 73 -11.15 -1.54 14.06
C PRO A 73 -11.95 -0.96 15.22
N VAL A 74 -11.31 -0.11 16.01
CA VAL A 74 -11.94 0.70 17.06
C VAL A 74 -11.74 2.17 16.71
N TYR A 75 -12.83 2.92 16.63
CA TYR A 75 -12.77 4.35 16.39
C TYR A 75 -12.30 5.08 17.64
N VAL A 76 -11.35 6.01 17.48
CA VAL A 76 -10.83 6.87 18.53
C VAL A 76 -11.26 8.30 18.22
N ASP A 77 -12.06 8.88 19.12
CA ASP A 77 -12.45 10.29 19.00
C ASP A 77 -11.23 11.20 19.20
N ARG A 78 -10.95 12.02 18.20
CA ARG A 78 -9.83 12.95 18.16
C ARG A 78 -10.23 14.40 18.30
N THR A 79 -11.49 14.70 18.59
CA THR A 79 -12.00 16.06 18.71
C THR A 79 -11.31 16.85 19.83
N ALA A 80 -10.66 16.17 20.78
CA ALA A 80 -9.90 16.78 21.88
C ALA A 80 -8.46 17.19 21.49
N SER A 81 -7.93 16.77 20.34
CA SER A 81 -6.57 17.13 19.91
C SER A 81 -6.58 18.39 19.07
N ALA A 82 -6.27 19.53 19.68
CA ALA A 82 -6.23 20.83 19.02
C ALA A 82 -5.03 21.03 18.08
N THR A 83 -4.08 20.10 18.06
CA THR A 83 -2.89 20.15 17.21
C THR A 83 -3.08 19.28 15.96
N GLY A 84 -2.80 19.85 14.79
CA GLY A 84 -2.75 19.07 13.54
C GLY A 84 -1.72 17.94 13.62
N PRO A 85 -1.72 17.01 12.63
CA PRO A 85 -0.78 15.90 12.63
C PRO A 85 0.67 16.39 12.55
N VAL A 86 1.56 15.72 13.28
CA VAL A 86 3.00 15.93 13.16
C VAL A 86 3.47 15.18 11.92
N VAL A 87 4.15 15.87 11.02
CA VAL A 87 4.65 15.31 9.75
C VAL A 87 6.17 15.38 9.74
N HIS A 88 6.81 14.23 9.53
CA HIS A 88 8.25 14.10 9.34
C HIS A 88 8.54 13.72 7.90
N GLU A 89 9.40 14.46 7.24
CA GLU A 89 9.85 14.19 5.86
C GLU A 89 11.36 14.03 5.80
N SER A 90 11.82 13.06 5.02
CA SER A 90 13.24 12.79 4.82
C SER A 90 13.47 12.01 3.53
N ALA A 91 14.69 12.09 2.98
CA ALA A 91 15.15 11.21 1.92
C ALA A 91 15.58 9.82 2.43
N GLN A 92 15.68 9.64 3.75
CA GLN A 92 16.13 8.40 4.38
C GLN A 92 15.18 7.98 5.48
N LEU A 93 15.09 6.68 5.74
CA LEU A 93 14.32 6.12 6.85
C LEU A 93 14.92 6.55 8.19
N ASN A 94 14.11 7.17 9.04
CA ASN A 94 14.43 7.39 10.45
C ASN A 94 14.13 6.14 11.28
N ASP A 95 14.43 6.18 12.58
CA ASP A 95 14.26 5.02 13.47
C ASP A 95 12.80 4.61 13.63
N ASP A 96 11.86 5.57 13.66
CA ASP A 96 10.43 5.28 13.74
C ASP A 96 9.91 4.61 12.47
N ALA A 97 10.31 5.09 11.30
CA ALA A 97 9.98 4.45 10.03
C ALA A 97 10.53 3.01 9.98
N ARG A 98 11.77 2.80 10.41
CA ARG A 98 12.37 1.46 10.49
C ARG A 98 11.63 0.55 11.48
N ARG A 99 11.20 1.09 12.61
CA ARG A 99 10.38 0.36 13.60
C ARG A 99 9.06 -0.08 12.99
N ILE A 100 8.31 0.85 12.36
CA ILE A 100 7.04 0.56 11.72
C ILE A 100 7.20 -0.54 10.67
N ILE A 101 8.19 -0.45 9.79
CA ILE A 101 8.43 -1.43 8.73
C ILE A 101 8.78 -2.81 9.31
N ARG A 102 9.65 -2.88 10.31
CA ARG A 102 10.05 -4.15 10.94
C ARG A 102 8.90 -4.83 11.69
N GLN A 103 7.93 -4.07 12.19
CA GLN A 103 6.77 -4.59 12.88
C GLN A 103 5.60 -4.90 11.95
N ALA A 104 5.67 -4.44 10.70
CA ALA A 104 4.60 -4.60 9.75
C ALA A 104 4.37 -6.08 9.38
N ASP A 105 3.11 -6.44 9.28
CA ASP A 105 2.61 -7.66 8.65
C ASP A 105 1.73 -7.36 7.42
N THR A 106 1.62 -6.08 7.12
CA THR A 106 0.78 -5.52 6.05
C THR A 106 1.50 -4.32 5.44
N LEU A 107 1.50 -4.22 4.13
CA LEU A 107 1.83 -3.02 3.38
C LEU A 107 0.88 -2.83 2.20
N PHE A 108 0.71 -1.60 1.79
CA PHE A 108 0.01 -1.27 0.55
C PHE A 108 1.01 -0.73 -0.45
N ILE A 109 0.84 -1.12 -1.72
CA ILE A 109 1.70 -0.69 -2.81
C ILE A 109 0.86 -0.09 -3.92
N ALA A 110 1.21 1.12 -4.34
CA ALA A 110 0.63 1.81 -5.49
C ALA A 110 1.65 1.83 -6.63
N THR A 111 1.21 1.46 -7.83
CA THR A 111 2.03 1.43 -9.05
C THR A 111 1.27 2.05 -10.20
N ALA A 112 1.97 2.53 -11.22
CA ALA A 112 1.35 3.12 -12.38
C ALA A 112 2.08 2.71 -13.65
N TYR A 113 1.31 2.45 -14.70
CA TYR A 113 1.78 2.36 -16.06
C TYR A 113 1.26 3.58 -16.84
N ALA A 114 2.15 4.49 -17.15
CA ALA A 114 1.87 5.65 -18.01
C ALA A 114 2.40 5.35 -19.43
N GLY A 115 1.81 4.35 -20.10
CA GLY A 115 2.07 4.14 -21.53
C GLY A 115 1.33 5.18 -22.37
N ASP A 116 1.77 5.43 -23.61
CA ASP A 116 1.05 6.23 -24.57
C ASP A 116 -0.40 5.76 -24.64
N SER A 117 -1.33 6.67 -24.43
CA SER A 117 -2.76 6.40 -24.32
C SER A 117 -3.35 5.63 -25.52
N ALA A 118 -2.66 5.67 -26.67
CA ALA A 118 -3.04 4.93 -27.88
C ALA A 118 -2.64 3.44 -27.84
N GLN A 119 -1.60 3.04 -27.10
CA GLN A 119 -1.12 1.65 -27.01
C GLN A 119 -1.52 0.96 -25.69
N ALA A 120 -1.83 1.72 -24.64
CA ALA A 120 -2.15 1.17 -23.32
C ALA A 120 -3.50 0.44 -23.28
N GLY A 121 -4.42 0.73 -24.19
CA GLY A 121 -5.74 0.11 -24.24
C GLY A 121 -6.42 0.08 -22.87
N ARG A 122 -7.03 -1.06 -22.50
CA ARG A 122 -7.61 -1.29 -21.17
C ARG A 122 -6.58 -1.71 -20.11
N ALA A 123 -5.30 -1.89 -20.47
CA ALA A 123 -4.25 -2.40 -19.59
C ALA A 123 -3.42 -1.30 -18.90
N GLY A 124 -3.49 -0.05 -19.39
CA GLY A 124 -2.80 1.08 -18.78
C GLY A 124 -3.53 1.62 -17.55
N GLY A 125 -2.79 2.23 -16.62
CA GLY A 125 -3.36 2.92 -15.48
C GLY A 125 -2.62 2.69 -14.17
N VAL A 126 -3.26 3.13 -13.10
CA VAL A 126 -2.78 2.95 -11.73
C VAL A 126 -3.33 1.67 -11.14
N ASP A 127 -2.59 1.05 -10.23
CA ASP A 127 -3.01 -0.09 -9.44
C ASP A 127 -2.61 0.14 -7.98
N VAL A 128 -3.48 -0.21 -7.05
CA VAL A 128 -3.18 -0.27 -5.63
C VAL A 128 -3.45 -1.66 -5.09
N SER A 129 -2.49 -2.21 -4.38
CA SER A 129 -2.52 -3.59 -3.87
C SER A 129 -2.17 -3.65 -2.39
N HIS A 130 -2.80 -4.61 -1.71
CA HIS A 130 -2.38 -5.06 -0.39
C HIS A 130 -1.34 -6.18 -0.53
N ARG A 131 -0.31 -6.16 0.30
CA ARG A 131 0.66 -7.22 0.51
C ARG A 131 0.69 -7.55 2.01
N GLY A 132 0.70 -8.81 2.36
CA GLY A 132 0.77 -9.22 3.75
C GLY A 132 1.69 -10.41 3.94
N GLY A 133 2.25 -10.51 5.15
CA GLY A 133 3.15 -11.57 5.56
C GLY A 133 3.12 -11.75 7.07
N LYS A 134 3.98 -12.58 7.61
CA LYS A 134 4.25 -12.61 9.05
C LYS A 134 4.89 -11.29 9.44
N ARG A 135 4.76 -10.87 10.70
CA ARG A 135 5.44 -9.67 11.21
C ARG A 135 6.94 -9.72 10.86
N GLY A 136 7.47 -8.64 10.29
CA GLY A 136 8.83 -8.58 9.81
C GLY A 136 9.07 -9.22 8.44
N PHE A 137 8.01 -9.50 7.65
CA PHE A 137 8.19 -10.02 6.28
C PHE A 137 8.87 -9.02 5.34
N VAL A 138 8.91 -7.76 5.70
CA VAL A 138 9.70 -6.73 5.01
C VAL A 138 11.06 -6.63 5.69
N ARG A 139 12.12 -7.04 5.00
CA ARG A 139 13.49 -6.86 5.47
C ARG A 139 13.96 -5.44 5.16
N VAL A 140 14.55 -4.79 6.15
CA VAL A 140 15.24 -3.49 5.99
C VAL A 140 16.74 -3.78 6.00
N ASP A 141 17.37 -3.65 4.85
CA ASP A 141 18.80 -3.88 4.70
C ASP A 141 19.63 -2.73 5.30
N ALA A 142 20.95 -2.95 5.50
CA ALA A 142 21.83 -1.97 6.15
C ALA A 142 21.94 -0.65 5.40
N ASP A 143 21.82 -0.69 4.06
CA ASP A 143 21.81 0.46 3.16
C ASP A 143 20.45 1.17 3.08
N GLY A 144 19.43 0.68 3.80
CA GLY A 144 18.07 1.21 3.79
C GLY A 144 17.18 0.68 2.66
N MET A 145 17.66 -0.25 1.85
CA MET A 145 16.83 -0.98 0.90
C MET A 145 15.78 -1.82 1.64
N LEU A 146 14.60 -1.96 1.03
CA LEU A 146 13.56 -2.86 1.52
C LEU A 146 13.47 -4.07 0.59
N THR A 147 13.41 -5.27 1.17
CA THR A 147 13.19 -6.50 0.40
C THR A 147 11.90 -7.17 0.89
N VAL A 148 10.99 -7.43 -0.05
CA VAL A 148 9.64 -7.92 0.22
C VAL A 148 9.38 -9.18 -0.61
N PRO A 149 8.99 -10.32 0.01
CA PRO A 149 8.60 -11.51 -0.73
C PRO A 149 7.26 -11.30 -1.45
N ASP A 150 7.16 -11.77 -2.68
CA ASP A 150 5.91 -11.87 -3.41
C ASP A 150 5.44 -13.34 -3.40
N PHE A 151 4.29 -13.56 -2.79
CA PHE A 151 3.71 -14.90 -2.62
C PHE A 151 2.73 -15.25 -3.73
N VAL A 152 2.34 -16.52 -3.80
CA VAL A 152 1.34 -17.01 -4.76
C VAL A 152 0.05 -16.22 -4.68
N GLY A 153 -0.28 -15.50 -5.74
CA GLY A 153 -1.49 -14.72 -5.92
C GLY A 153 -2.44 -15.27 -6.99
N ASN A 154 -3.15 -14.37 -7.65
CA ASN A 154 -4.10 -14.69 -8.72
C ASN A 154 -3.50 -14.63 -10.14
N TYR A 155 -2.19 -14.43 -10.24
CA TYR A 155 -1.44 -14.33 -11.49
C TYR A 155 -1.86 -13.19 -12.46
N PHE A 156 -2.63 -12.22 -12.01
CA PHE A 156 -2.95 -11.03 -12.84
C PHE A 156 -1.75 -10.11 -13.05
N PHE A 157 -0.73 -10.20 -12.20
CA PHE A 157 0.52 -9.45 -12.29
C PHE A 157 0.38 -7.92 -12.40
N ASN A 158 -0.74 -7.35 -12.01
CA ASN A 158 -1.00 -5.90 -12.15
C ASN A 158 0.16 -5.06 -11.57
N THR A 159 0.48 -5.25 -10.31
CA THR A 159 1.59 -4.56 -9.64
C THR A 159 2.92 -4.83 -10.31
N LEU A 160 3.25 -6.12 -10.53
CA LEU A 160 4.54 -6.50 -11.11
C LEU A 160 4.65 -6.09 -12.57
N GLY A 161 3.57 -6.20 -13.35
CA GLY A 161 3.54 -5.73 -14.73
C GLY A 161 3.81 -4.23 -14.84
N ASN A 162 3.20 -3.43 -13.95
CA ASN A 162 3.49 -2.00 -13.89
C ASN A 162 4.95 -1.75 -13.53
N LEU A 163 5.51 -2.45 -12.53
CA LEU A 163 6.89 -2.25 -12.08
C LEU A 163 7.94 -2.62 -13.13
N VAL A 164 7.68 -3.62 -13.98
CA VAL A 164 8.58 -3.99 -15.09
C VAL A 164 8.73 -2.83 -16.09
N VAL A 165 7.65 -2.08 -16.31
CA VAL A 165 7.64 -0.99 -17.29
C VAL A 165 7.99 0.35 -16.64
N ASN A 166 7.50 0.58 -15.43
CA ASN A 166 7.76 1.78 -14.64
C ASN A 166 8.12 1.37 -13.21
N PRO A 167 9.40 1.43 -12.82
CA PRO A 167 9.85 0.94 -11.52
C PRO A 167 9.43 1.84 -10.34
N ARG A 168 8.77 2.96 -10.59
CA ARG A 168 8.31 3.85 -9.53
C ARG A 168 7.09 3.28 -8.81
N ALA A 169 7.13 3.31 -7.47
CA ALA A 169 6.01 2.90 -6.65
C ALA A 169 5.85 3.79 -5.41
N GLY A 170 4.65 3.80 -4.87
CA GLY A 170 4.36 4.30 -3.54
C GLY A 170 4.10 3.13 -2.59
N LEU A 171 4.70 3.14 -1.41
CA LEU A 171 4.39 2.20 -0.34
C LEU A 171 3.70 2.93 0.80
N LEU A 172 2.74 2.26 1.44
CA LEU A 172 2.11 2.74 2.67
C LEU A 172 2.16 1.63 3.72
N PHE A 173 2.68 1.98 4.89
CA PHE A 173 2.61 1.18 6.11
C PHE A 173 1.72 1.89 7.13
N ILE A 174 0.98 1.10 7.88
CA ILE A 174 0.12 1.56 8.96
C ILE A 174 0.67 1.02 10.28
N ASP A 175 0.96 1.89 11.23
CA ASP A 175 1.11 1.50 12.62
C ASP A 175 -0.31 1.32 13.19
N PHE A 176 -0.75 0.09 13.30
CA PHE A 176 -2.10 -0.27 13.74
C PHE A 176 -2.36 0.07 15.21
N ASP A 177 -1.31 0.21 16.02
CA ASP A 177 -1.43 0.54 17.44
C ASP A 177 -1.62 2.06 17.65
N ASN A 178 -0.90 2.88 16.88
CA ASN A 178 -0.85 4.34 17.04
C ASN A 178 -1.66 5.10 15.98
N GLY A 179 -1.98 4.44 14.86
CA GLY A 179 -2.63 5.06 13.71
C GLY A 179 -1.69 5.98 12.92
N ASP A 180 -0.38 5.78 13.04
CA ASP A 180 0.60 6.48 12.23
C ASP A 180 0.58 5.94 10.80
N LEU A 181 0.81 6.82 9.83
CA LEU A 181 0.92 6.48 8.42
C LEU A 181 2.32 6.79 7.91
N LEU A 182 3.01 5.76 7.42
CA LEU A 182 4.31 5.90 6.78
C LEU A 182 4.16 5.72 5.27
N TYR A 183 4.33 6.80 4.52
CA TYR A 183 4.36 6.83 3.07
C TYR A 183 5.79 6.83 2.58
N LEU A 184 6.10 5.99 1.59
CA LEU A 184 7.41 5.94 0.94
C LEU A 184 7.23 6.10 -0.57
N ALA A 185 8.01 6.99 -1.19
CA ALA A 185 8.26 6.93 -2.62
C ALA A 185 9.51 6.07 -2.85
N VAL A 186 9.39 5.10 -3.76
CA VAL A 186 10.43 4.10 -3.98
C VAL A 186 10.67 3.82 -5.46
N THR A 187 11.87 3.32 -5.76
CA THR A 187 12.18 2.68 -7.04
C THR A 187 12.35 1.18 -6.82
N ALA A 188 11.64 0.38 -7.60
CA ALA A 188 11.57 -1.07 -7.46
C ALA A 188 12.51 -1.80 -8.42
N ASP A 189 13.07 -2.92 -7.94
CA ASP A 189 13.68 -3.96 -8.75
C ASP A 189 13.03 -5.31 -8.40
N ILE A 190 12.86 -6.20 -9.39
CA ILE A 190 12.21 -7.49 -9.20
C ILE A 190 13.25 -8.60 -9.38
N ILE A 191 13.48 -9.37 -8.34
CA ILE A 191 14.31 -10.55 -8.36
C ILE A 191 13.40 -11.75 -8.64
N TRP A 192 13.44 -12.25 -9.86
CA TRP A 192 12.53 -13.27 -10.35
C TRP A 192 12.82 -14.67 -9.83
N ASP A 193 14.09 -15.00 -9.64
CA ASP A 193 14.58 -16.31 -9.20
C ASP A 193 15.96 -16.21 -8.55
N GLY A 194 16.49 -17.32 -8.09
CA GLY A 194 17.83 -17.43 -7.54
C GLY A 194 17.88 -17.67 -6.04
N PRO A 195 19.09 -17.86 -5.48
CA PRO A 195 19.28 -18.32 -4.10
C PRO A 195 18.60 -17.43 -3.04
N GLU A 196 18.49 -16.14 -3.29
CA GLU A 196 17.85 -15.24 -2.34
C GLU A 196 16.32 -15.46 -2.31
N VAL A 197 15.68 -15.70 -3.46
CA VAL A 197 14.27 -16.09 -3.54
C VAL A 197 14.04 -17.41 -2.84
N ASP A 198 14.90 -18.41 -3.13
CA ASP A 198 14.81 -19.75 -2.55
C ASP A 198 15.00 -19.76 -1.04
N SER A 199 15.73 -18.78 -0.48
CA SER A 199 15.97 -18.65 0.95
C SER A 199 14.72 -18.24 1.75
N PHE A 200 13.69 -17.70 1.09
CA PHE A 200 12.44 -17.32 1.75
C PHE A 200 11.30 -18.28 1.39
N ALA A 201 10.93 -19.18 2.30
CA ALA A 201 9.89 -20.17 2.04
C ALA A 201 8.58 -19.55 1.59
N GLY A 202 8.03 -20.05 0.48
CA GLY A 202 6.76 -19.57 -0.12
C GLY A 202 6.90 -18.37 -1.04
N ALA A 203 8.05 -17.71 -1.11
CA ALA A 203 8.29 -16.65 -2.08
C ALA A 203 8.35 -17.21 -3.50
N GLN A 204 7.71 -16.52 -4.42
CA GLN A 204 7.79 -16.79 -5.86
C GLN A 204 8.85 -15.91 -6.54
N ARG A 205 9.13 -14.78 -5.93
CA ARG A 205 10.11 -13.76 -6.31
C ARG A 205 10.24 -12.76 -5.16
N LEU A 206 11.19 -11.83 -5.29
CA LEU A 206 11.33 -10.73 -4.34
C LEU A 206 11.15 -9.39 -5.05
N MET A 207 10.56 -8.43 -4.37
CA MET A 207 10.57 -7.03 -4.76
C MET A 207 11.57 -6.30 -3.86
N ARG A 208 12.53 -5.64 -4.46
CA ARG A 208 13.53 -4.82 -3.77
C ARG A 208 13.21 -3.36 -4.04
N PHE A 209 13.19 -2.55 -2.99
CA PHE A 209 12.81 -1.15 -3.09
C PHE A 209 13.90 -0.24 -2.54
N LYS A 210 14.36 0.69 -3.37
CA LYS A 210 15.19 1.81 -2.95
C LYS A 210 14.28 2.93 -2.51
N VAL A 211 14.43 3.39 -1.26
CA VAL A 211 13.66 4.52 -0.73
C VAL A 211 14.23 5.82 -1.29
N GLU A 212 13.40 6.60 -1.96
CA GLU A 212 13.74 7.93 -2.49
C GLU A 212 13.28 9.04 -1.54
N SER A 213 12.13 8.86 -0.90
CA SER A 213 11.66 9.75 0.16
C SER A 213 10.68 9.04 1.08
N MET A 214 10.61 9.53 2.31
CA MET A 214 9.61 9.11 3.29
C MET A 214 8.81 10.30 3.80
N ARG A 215 7.55 10.03 4.17
CA ARG A 215 6.69 10.91 4.96
C ARG A 215 6.01 10.09 6.04
N LEU A 216 6.28 10.41 7.29
CA LEU A 216 5.60 9.82 8.45
C LEU A 216 4.63 10.84 9.01
N VAL A 217 3.36 10.46 9.12
CA VAL A 217 2.28 11.29 9.67
C VAL A 217 1.80 10.62 10.95
N GLU A 218 2.15 11.21 12.09
CA GLU A 218 1.82 10.64 13.39
C GLU A 218 0.33 10.75 13.70
N SER A 219 -0.21 9.70 14.29
CA SER A 219 -1.61 9.61 14.72
C SER A 219 -2.60 10.07 13.64
N SER A 220 -2.33 9.78 12.36
CA SER A 220 -3.14 10.25 11.24
C SER A 220 -4.52 9.59 11.21
N LEU A 221 -4.60 8.28 11.46
CA LEU A 221 -5.87 7.55 11.43
C LEU A 221 -6.62 7.66 12.77
N PRO A 222 -7.94 7.96 12.72
CA PRO A 222 -8.79 7.91 13.91
C PRO A 222 -9.24 6.48 14.24
N LEU A 223 -8.40 5.51 13.93
CA LEU A 223 -8.65 4.08 14.11
C LEU A 223 -7.49 3.46 14.88
N ARG A 224 -7.81 2.51 15.72
CA ARG A 224 -6.89 1.59 16.37
C ARG A 224 -7.40 0.19 16.11
N TRP A 225 -6.50 -0.77 16.12
CA TRP A 225 -6.86 -2.16 15.87
C TRP A 225 -6.33 -3.05 16.98
N GLY A 226 -7.10 -4.07 17.30
CA GLY A 226 -6.68 -5.13 18.20
C GLY A 226 -5.60 -6.02 17.60
N GLU A 227 -5.24 -7.06 18.35
CA GLU A 227 -4.30 -8.07 17.90
C GLU A 227 -4.74 -8.71 16.58
N ALA A 228 -3.78 -8.99 15.71
CA ALA A 228 -4.03 -9.57 14.41
C ALA A 228 -4.27 -11.08 14.50
N GLU A 229 -5.38 -11.56 13.95
CA GLU A 229 -5.53 -12.96 13.59
C GLU A 229 -4.85 -13.20 12.24
N LEU A 230 -3.77 -13.97 12.23
CA LEU A 230 -3.00 -14.23 11.02
C LEU A 230 -3.83 -15.00 9.98
N SER A 231 -3.61 -14.68 8.72
CA SER A 231 -4.18 -15.46 7.62
C SER A 231 -3.62 -16.88 7.63
N PRO A 232 -4.45 -17.93 7.56
CA PRO A 232 -3.98 -19.32 7.61
C PRO A 232 -2.95 -19.66 6.51
N VAL A 233 -3.01 -18.98 5.37
CA VAL A 233 -2.05 -19.22 4.28
C VAL A 233 -0.61 -18.82 4.63
N LEU A 234 -0.42 -18.05 5.70
CA LEU A 234 0.92 -17.67 6.17
C LEU A 234 1.68 -18.82 6.83
N GLU A 235 1.01 -19.91 7.22
CA GLU A 235 1.69 -21.10 7.76
C GLU A 235 2.74 -21.63 6.79
N ALA A 236 2.46 -21.57 5.48
CA ALA A 236 3.36 -22.00 4.42
C ALA A 236 4.43 -20.96 4.04
N THR A 237 4.50 -19.83 4.70
CA THR A 237 5.49 -18.77 4.42
C THR A 237 6.62 -18.76 5.45
N GLY A 238 7.80 -18.36 4.99
CA GLY A 238 8.99 -18.22 5.83
C GLY A 238 9.04 -16.93 6.64
N ALA A 239 10.22 -16.70 7.19
CA ALA A 239 10.67 -15.44 7.76
C ALA A 239 12.12 -15.23 7.32
N TRP A 240 12.60 -13.99 7.33
CA TRP A 240 14.01 -13.72 7.06
C TRP A 240 14.87 -14.35 8.16
N ALA A 241 16.01 -14.91 7.76
CA ALA A 241 17.01 -15.33 8.71
C ALA A 241 17.51 -14.10 9.50
N SER A 242 17.56 -14.22 10.83
CA SER A 242 18.09 -13.22 11.75
C SER A 242 19.60 -13.12 11.66
#